data_adc15929dd16f5d25774aceb8e00bfe7
#
_entry.id   adc15929dd16f5d25774aceb8e00bfe7
#
_cell.length_a   1.000
_cell.length_b   1.000
_cell.length_c   1.000
_cell.angle_alpha   90.00
_cell.angle_beta   90.00
_cell.angle_gamma   90.00
#
_symmetry.space_group_name_H-M   'P 1'
#
loop_
_entity.id
_entity.type
_entity.pdbx_description
1 polymer ?
#
loop_
_entity_poly.entity_id
_entity_poly.type
_entity_poly.pdbx_seq_one_letter_code
_entity_poly.pdbx_strand_id
1 'polypeptide(L)'
;MKEFFKFIGGVILIFVVVISIVQGIFLLVGPSYKEGTYTMVYKVYYPNNPRTYTLVNDYPISTYSSRGTNYIYKTIKTSFFKKMYRSHTEFSTSAPIEVVSYTFTEK
;
A
#
# COMPACT_ATOMS: atom_id res chain seq x y z
N MET A 1 -29.21 8.41 -42.34
CA MET A 1 -28.20 9.14 -41.54
C MET A 1 -28.66 9.41 -40.11
N LYS A 2 -29.90 9.82 -39.89
CA LYS A 2 -30.39 10.03 -38.52
C LYS A 2 -30.34 8.81 -37.64
N GLU A 3 -30.65 7.63 -38.20
CA GLU A 3 -30.62 6.36 -37.47
C GLU A 3 -29.19 5.93 -37.10
N PHE A 4 -28.22 6.22 -37.96
CA PHE A 4 -26.82 5.96 -37.70
C PHE A 4 -26.28 6.76 -36.51
N PHE A 5 -26.65 8.05 -36.42
CA PHE A 5 -26.25 8.90 -35.29
C PHE A 5 -26.92 8.46 -33.98
N LYS A 6 -28.17 8.01 -34.02
CA LYS A 6 -28.85 7.47 -32.85
C LYS A 6 -28.15 6.20 -32.34
N PHE A 7 -27.71 5.33 -33.25
CA PHE A 7 -27.00 4.10 -32.90
C PHE A 7 -25.66 4.41 -32.22
N ILE A 8 -24.87 5.33 -32.80
CA ILE A 8 -23.57 5.75 -32.24
C ILE A 8 -23.78 6.39 -30.87
N GLY A 9 -24.76 7.28 -30.70
CA GLY A 9 -25.07 7.90 -29.43
C GLY A 9 -25.44 6.88 -28.35
N GLY A 10 -26.22 5.85 -28.69
CA GLY A 10 -26.56 4.76 -27.79
C GLY A 10 -25.34 3.94 -27.35
N VAL A 11 -24.46 3.61 -28.29
CA VAL A 11 -23.22 2.88 -28.00
C VAL A 11 -22.31 3.69 -27.08
N ILE A 12 -22.12 4.98 -27.35
CA ILE A 12 -21.31 5.87 -26.51
C ILE A 12 -21.89 5.96 -25.09
N LEU A 13 -23.22 6.08 -24.97
CA LEU A 13 -23.88 6.12 -23.66
C LEU A 13 -23.65 4.83 -22.87
N ILE A 14 -23.75 3.67 -23.49
CA ILE A 14 -23.47 2.37 -22.87
C ILE A 14 -22.01 2.31 -22.38
N PHE A 15 -21.05 2.75 -23.18
CA PHE A 15 -19.64 2.79 -22.78
C PHE A 15 -19.41 3.69 -21.56
N VAL A 16 -20.01 4.87 -21.52
CA VAL A 16 -19.88 5.79 -20.39
C VAL A 16 -20.46 5.16 -19.12
N VAL A 17 -21.62 4.51 -19.19
CA VAL A 17 -22.24 3.83 -18.05
C VAL A 17 -21.38 2.69 -17.55
N VAL A 18 -20.85 1.85 -18.44
CA VAL A 18 -19.98 0.71 -18.08
C VAL A 18 -18.70 1.21 -17.41
N ILE A 19 -18.04 2.23 -17.96
CA ILE A 19 -16.84 2.82 -17.39
C ILE A 19 -17.13 3.37 -15.99
N SER A 20 -18.25 4.07 -15.80
CA SER A 20 -18.65 4.61 -14.50
C SER A 20 -18.88 3.52 -13.46
N ILE A 21 -19.50 2.39 -13.84
CA ILE A 21 -19.73 1.26 -12.95
C ILE A 21 -18.38 0.62 -12.56
N VAL A 22 -17.49 0.41 -13.52
CA VAL A 22 -16.16 -0.18 -13.26
C VAL A 22 -15.35 0.70 -12.32
N GLN A 23 -15.33 2.00 -12.53
CA GLN A 23 -14.65 2.93 -11.63
C GLN A 23 -15.28 2.94 -10.23
N GLY A 24 -16.60 2.90 -10.13
CA GLY A 24 -17.31 2.84 -8.86
C GLY A 24 -16.97 1.57 -8.08
N ILE A 25 -16.93 0.41 -8.74
CA ILE A 25 -16.52 -0.85 -8.11
C ILE A 25 -15.07 -0.78 -7.67
N PHE A 26 -14.19 -0.23 -8.48
CA PHE A 26 -12.77 -0.08 -8.15
C PHE A 26 -12.55 0.81 -6.91
N LEU A 27 -13.32 1.90 -6.78
CA LEU A 27 -13.27 2.77 -5.61
C LEU A 27 -13.82 2.09 -4.35
N LEU A 28 -14.85 1.23 -4.49
CA LEU A 28 -15.44 0.51 -3.37
C LEU A 28 -14.58 -0.67 -2.91
N VAL A 29 -13.92 -1.36 -3.85
CA VAL A 29 -13.14 -2.56 -3.59
C VAL A 29 -11.65 -2.25 -3.40
N GLY A 30 -11.21 -1.01 -3.54
CA GLY A 30 -9.80 -0.57 -3.47
C GLY A 30 -8.94 -1.41 -2.52
N PRO A 31 -7.62 -1.32 -2.54
CA PRO A 31 -6.75 -2.22 -1.77
C PRO A 31 -7.18 -2.26 -0.31
N SER A 32 -7.48 -3.45 0.18
CA SER A 32 -7.81 -3.66 1.58
C SER A 32 -6.82 -4.64 2.18
N TYR A 33 -6.34 -4.34 3.37
CA TYR A 33 -5.46 -5.22 4.12
C TYR A 33 -6.26 -5.94 5.20
N LYS A 34 -5.84 -7.15 5.53
CA LYS A 34 -6.46 -7.89 6.63
C LYS A 34 -6.29 -7.12 7.93
N GLU A 35 -7.34 -7.09 8.75
CA GLU A 35 -7.25 -6.51 10.08
C GLU A 35 -6.40 -7.39 10.98
N GLY A 36 -5.46 -6.78 11.68
CA GLY A 36 -4.57 -7.49 12.57
C GLY A 36 -3.36 -6.66 12.92
N THR A 37 -2.32 -7.33 13.39
CA THR A 37 -1.07 -6.71 13.80
C THR A 37 0.09 -7.28 13.01
N TYR A 38 0.83 -6.42 12.35
CA TYR A 38 2.08 -6.74 11.66
C TYR A 38 3.25 -6.40 12.56
N THR A 39 4.13 -7.36 12.81
CA THR A 39 5.31 -7.17 13.63
C THR A 39 6.55 -7.51 12.82
N MET A 40 7.47 -6.57 12.69
CA MET A 40 8.75 -6.76 12.03
C MET A 40 9.86 -6.57 13.05
N VAL A 41 10.72 -7.58 13.18
CA VAL A 41 11.96 -7.49 13.93
C VAL A 41 13.09 -7.36 12.94
N TYR A 42 13.84 -6.28 13.02
CA TYR A 42 14.96 -6.04 12.10
C TYR A 42 16.21 -5.66 12.87
N LYS A 43 17.36 -6.03 12.32
CA LYS A 43 18.66 -5.75 12.90
C LYS A 43 19.41 -4.79 12.00
N VAL A 44 19.94 -3.73 12.59
CA VAL A 44 20.75 -2.73 11.91
C VAL A 44 22.21 -2.96 12.28
N TYR A 45 23.05 -3.16 11.28
CA TYR A 45 24.47 -3.45 11.47
C TYR A 45 25.29 -2.17 11.48
N TYR A 46 25.21 -1.42 12.59
CA TYR A 46 26.11 -0.31 12.81
C TYR A 46 27.56 -0.81 12.99
N PRO A 47 28.56 -0.05 12.51
CA PRO A 47 29.95 -0.50 12.57
C PRO A 47 30.45 -0.90 13.96
N ASN A 48 30.00 -0.20 14.99
CA ASN A 48 30.49 -0.40 16.36
C ASN A 48 29.53 -1.18 17.25
N ASN A 49 28.24 -1.26 16.90
CA ASN A 49 27.25 -1.89 17.77
C ASN A 49 25.97 -2.22 17.01
N PRO A 50 25.79 -3.45 16.51
CA PRO A 50 24.53 -3.85 15.89
C PRO A 50 23.37 -3.73 16.87
N ARG A 51 22.25 -3.21 16.40
CA ARG A 51 21.04 -3.03 17.21
C ARG A 51 19.86 -3.72 16.58
N THR A 52 18.99 -4.29 17.42
CA THR A 52 17.76 -4.94 17.01
C THR A 52 16.57 -4.06 17.40
N TYR A 53 15.67 -3.87 16.45
CA TYR A 53 14.46 -3.07 16.65
C TYR A 53 13.22 -3.91 16.34
N THR A 54 12.13 -3.58 17.01
CA THR A 54 10.82 -4.18 16.76
C THR A 54 9.85 -3.08 16.35
N LEU A 55 9.21 -3.25 15.20
CA LEU A 55 8.18 -2.35 14.71
C LEU A 55 6.84 -3.08 14.66
N VAL A 56 5.83 -2.50 15.28
CA VAL A 56 4.46 -3.03 15.31
C VAL A 56 3.55 -2.03 14.60
N ASN A 57 2.74 -2.52 13.69
CA ASN A 57 1.83 -1.67 12.92
C ASN A 57 0.55 -2.44 12.58
N ASP A 58 -0.55 -1.72 12.42
CA ASP A 58 -1.85 -2.31 12.04
C ASP A 58 -1.94 -2.65 10.55
N TYR A 59 -0.98 -2.19 9.75
CA TYR A 59 -0.92 -2.40 8.30
C TYR A 59 0.47 -2.90 7.90
N PRO A 60 0.64 -3.41 6.67
CA PRO A 60 1.93 -4.00 6.26
C PRO A 60 3.12 -3.07 6.42
N ILE A 61 4.26 -3.67 6.69
CA ILE A 61 5.56 -3.03 6.82
C ILE A 61 6.43 -3.52 5.67
N SER A 62 7.22 -2.63 5.06
CA SER A 62 8.10 -2.97 3.96
C SER A 62 9.48 -2.36 4.12
N THR A 63 10.44 -2.91 3.40
CA THR A 63 11.81 -2.40 3.36
C THR A 63 12.15 -1.95 1.94
N TYR A 64 13.00 -0.94 1.84
CA TYR A 64 13.42 -0.40 0.56
C TYR A 64 14.85 0.12 0.67
N SER A 65 15.66 -0.09 -0.37
CA SER A 65 17.03 0.41 -0.44
C SER A 65 17.21 1.24 -1.70
N SER A 66 17.79 2.43 -1.55
CA SER A 66 18.11 3.30 -2.67
C SER A 66 19.32 4.16 -2.35
N ARG A 67 20.26 4.23 -3.29
CA ARG A 67 21.45 5.09 -3.23
C ARG A 67 22.24 4.94 -1.92
N GLY A 68 22.41 3.70 -1.45
CA GLY A 68 23.15 3.42 -0.23
C GLY A 68 22.39 3.68 1.06
N THR A 69 21.13 4.07 0.99
CA THR A 69 20.29 4.27 2.15
C THR A 69 19.22 3.19 2.22
N ASN A 70 19.04 2.61 3.40
CA ASN A 70 18.02 1.60 3.66
C ASN A 70 16.88 2.23 4.44
N TYR A 71 15.65 1.93 4.02
CA TYR A 71 14.42 2.50 4.59
C TYR A 71 13.52 1.41 5.12
N ILE A 72 12.86 1.69 6.22
CA ILE A 72 11.74 0.91 6.72
C ILE A 72 10.48 1.75 6.55
N TYR A 73 9.51 1.24 5.80
CA TYR A 73 8.23 1.90 5.57
C TYR A 73 7.11 1.16 6.28
N LYS A 74 6.20 1.91 6.85
CA LYS A 74 4.94 1.36 7.34
C LYS A 74 3.79 1.92 6.51
N THR A 75 2.78 1.11 6.27
CA THR A 75 1.55 1.54 5.60
C THR A 75 0.63 2.18 6.63
N ILE A 76 0.09 3.35 6.31
CA ILE A 76 -0.88 4.04 7.15
C ILE A 76 -2.16 4.30 6.35
N LYS A 77 -3.30 4.29 7.04
CA LYS A 77 -4.59 4.65 6.45
C LYS A 77 -4.77 6.17 6.55
N THR A 78 -4.95 6.83 5.39
CA THR A 78 -5.01 8.29 5.32
C THR A 78 -6.41 8.85 5.34
N SER A 79 -7.45 8.04 5.05
CA SER A 79 -8.82 8.49 5.02
C SER A 79 -9.77 7.43 5.58
N PHE A 80 -10.74 7.88 6.38
CA PHE A 80 -11.76 7.01 6.96
C PHE A 80 -12.78 6.53 5.93
N PHE A 81 -13.14 7.38 4.98
CA PHE A 81 -14.20 7.10 3.99
C PHE A 81 -13.69 6.46 2.70
N LYS A 82 -12.43 6.71 2.38
CA LYS A 82 -11.77 6.11 1.22
C LYS A 82 -10.69 5.18 1.73
N LYS A 83 -10.66 3.94 1.26
CA LYS A 83 -9.60 2.99 1.61
C LYS A 83 -8.28 3.43 0.99
N MET A 84 -7.79 4.58 1.41
CA MET A 84 -6.53 5.14 0.95
C MET A 84 -5.43 4.81 1.93
N TYR A 85 -4.41 4.17 1.42
CA TYR A 85 -3.23 3.79 2.18
C TYR A 85 -2.02 4.54 1.64
N ARG A 86 -1.12 4.91 2.52
CA ARG A 86 0.09 5.63 2.19
C ARG A 86 1.27 5.00 2.90
N SER A 87 2.44 4.98 2.24
CA SER A 87 3.67 4.56 2.88
C SER A 87 4.28 5.72 3.66
N HIS A 88 4.65 5.45 4.90
CA HIS A 88 5.32 6.41 5.78
C HIS A 88 6.69 5.88 6.15
N THR A 89 7.72 6.71 6.01
CA THR A 89 9.08 6.35 6.42
C THR A 89 9.18 6.34 7.93
N GLU A 90 9.36 5.17 8.50
CA GLU A 90 9.52 5.01 9.95
C GLU A 90 10.98 5.14 10.36
N PHE A 91 11.90 4.64 9.54
CA PHE A 91 13.31 4.59 9.85
C PHE A 91 14.14 4.62 8.57
N SER A 92 15.29 5.29 8.61
CA SER A 92 16.24 5.29 7.50
C SER A 92 17.67 5.27 8.05
N THR A 93 18.56 4.55 7.37
CA THR A 93 19.96 4.45 7.76
C THR A 93 20.82 4.07 6.56
N SER A 94 22.10 4.46 6.61
CA SER A 94 23.09 3.98 5.65
C SER A 94 23.70 2.63 6.04
N ALA A 95 23.44 2.14 7.25
CA ALA A 95 23.91 0.84 7.71
C ALA A 95 23.08 -0.30 7.09
N PRO A 96 23.63 -1.50 6.88
CA PRO A 96 22.86 -2.65 6.42
C PRO A 96 21.74 -3.01 7.39
N ILE A 97 20.60 -3.41 6.85
CA ILE A 97 19.44 -3.86 7.61
C ILE A 97 19.14 -5.32 7.25
N GLU A 98 18.91 -6.16 8.26
CA GLU A 98 18.46 -7.54 8.08
C GLU A 98 17.10 -7.71 8.76
N VAL A 99 16.10 -8.20 8.01
CA VAL A 99 14.80 -8.55 8.59
C VAL A 99 14.94 -9.91 9.27
N VAL A 100 14.89 -9.93 10.58
CA VAL A 100 15.02 -11.16 11.39
C VAL A 100 13.72 -11.95 11.35
N SER A 101 12.59 -11.25 11.51
CA SER A 101 11.27 -11.88 11.42
C SER A 101 10.21 -10.87 10.98
N TYR A 102 9.19 -11.37 10.29
CA TYR A 102 8.05 -10.58 9.89
C TYR A 102 6.81 -11.44 10.06
N THR A 103 5.95 -11.08 11.00
CA THR A 103 4.80 -11.89 11.37
C THR A 103 3.51 -11.06 11.28
N PHE A 104 2.42 -11.76 11.01
CA PHE A 104 1.08 -11.18 11.03
C PHE A 104 0.23 -11.96 12.02
N THR A 105 -0.41 -11.24 12.94
CA THR A 105 -1.37 -11.82 13.89
C THR A 105 -2.76 -11.29 13.55
N GLU A 106 -3.64 -12.16 13.14
CA GLU A 106 -5.02 -11.80 12.79
C GLU A 106 -5.78 -11.38 14.06
N LYS A 107 -6.61 -10.37 13.88
CA LYS A 107 -7.38 -9.80 14.97
C LYS A 107 -8.65 -10.58 15.26
#